data_e4fd3f899ad2a4bcaebb89cde26c3fc2
#
_entry.id   e4fd3f899ad2a4bcaebb89cde26c3fc2
#
_cell.length_a   1.000
_cell.length_b   1.000
_cell.length_c   1.000
_cell.angle_alpha   90.00
_cell.angle_beta   90.00
_cell.angle_gamma   90.00
#
_symmetry.space_group_name_H-M   'P 1'
#
loop_
_entity.id
_entity.type
_entity.pdbx_description
1 polymer ?
#
loop_
_entity_poly.entity_id
_entity_poly.type
_entity_poly.pdbx_seq_one_letter_code
_entity_poly.pdbx_strand_id
1 'polypeptide(L)'
;MIALFIEFIIMIIKDIILVREQSLTFFKPILSLCVYVYGMTYEEFYGSDYDKFKNVLNQVLNTIQSSTFDCIQYTTSRIKSPESVLNKIGNDYSLLHDIIGVRIICSFVDEIYEVKDWIVSYFKVVEIRDYLKQPKPSGYRSLHVIIKVDGCLVEIQVRTIALDFWANLEHQIHYKKHIEDEELIRSELKRCADEI
;
A
#
# COMPACT_ATOMS: atom_id res chain seq x y z
N MET A 1 -16.78 8.86 -11.77
CA MET A 1 -16.50 8.63 -10.34
C MET A 1 -15.86 9.85 -9.68
N ILE A 2 -14.79 10.43 -10.24
CA ILE A 2 -14.12 11.64 -9.70
C ILE A 2 -15.07 12.84 -9.67
N ALA A 3 -15.88 13.07 -10.73
CA ALA A 3 -16.84 14.17 -10.79
C ALA A 3 -17.93 14.08 -9.69
N LEU A 4 -18.46 12.89 -9.42
CA LEU A 4 -19.44 12.65 -8.37
C LEU A 4 -18.86 12.85 -6.95
N PHE A 5 -17.58 12.55 -6.77
CA PHE A 5 -16.88 12.77 -5.50
C PHE A 5 -16.59 14.27 -5.28
N ILE A 6 -16.23 14.99 -6.33
CA ILE A 6 -16.05 16.45 -6.29
C ILE A 6 -17.41 17.14 -6.00
N GLU A 7 -18.49 16.72 -6.65
CA GLU A 7 -19.84 17.25 -6.36
C GLU A 7 -20.27 16.94 -4.92
N PHE A 8 -19.97 15.76 -4.40
CA PHE A 8 -20.27 15.39 -3.01
C PHE A 8 -19.46 16.23 -2.00
N ILE A 9 -18.17 16.48 -2.27
CA ILE A 9 -17.36 17.39 -1.45
C ILE A 9 -17.89 18.82 -1.53
N ILE A 10 -18.25 19.30 -2.72
CA ILE A 10 -18.84 20.62 -2.92
C ILE A 10 -20.19 20.74 -2.19
N MET A 11 -20.99 19.68 -2.18
CA MET A 11 -22.26 19.62 -1.44
C MET A 11 -22.02 19.69 0.07
N ILE A 12 -21.10 18.91 0.62
CA ILE A 12 -20.72 18.95 2.05
C ILE A 12 -20.16 20.34 2.43
N ILE A 13 -19.36 20.94 1.55
CA ILE A 13 -18.82 22.29 1.76
C ILE A 13 -19.94 23.33 1.77
N LYS A 14 -20.92 23.23 0.88
CA LYS A 14 -22.08 24.13 0.87
C LYS A 14 -22.91 24.00 2.14
N ASP A 15 -23.13 22.77 2.62
CA ASP A 15 -23.89 22.54 3.86
C ASP A 15 -23.14 23.02 5.12
N ILE A 16 -21.79 22.91 5.12
CA ILE A 16 -20.93 23.48 6.20
C ILE A 16 -20.88 25.01 6.14
N ILE A 17 -20.90 25.60 4.94
CA ILE A 17 -20.91 27.06 4.75
C ILE A 17 -22.21 27.69 5.25
N LEU A 18 -23.34 26.99 5.09
CA LEU A 18 -24.64 27.47 5.59
C LEU A 18 -24.75 27.47 7.12
N VAL A 19 -23.88 26.74 7.84
CA VAL A 19 -24.03 26.54 9.29
C VAL A 19 -23.20 27.51 10.15
N ARG A 20 -22.04 28.08 9.70
CA ARG A 20 -21.28 29.07 10.48
C ARG A 20 -20.17 29.78 9.67
N GLU A 21 -20.34 31.08 9.41
CA GLU A 21 -19.30 31.94 8.80
C GLU A 21 -17.99 32.10 9.64
N GLN A 22 -17.98 31.75 10.91
CA GLN A 22 -16.80 31.93 11.78
C GLN A 22 -15.81 30.74 11.81
N SER A 23 -16.15 29.58 11.27
CA SER A 23 -15.26 28.40 11.26
C SER A 23 -14.46 28.24 9.96
N LEU A 24 -14.74 29.03 8.94
CA LEU A 24 -14.16 28.90 7.59
C LEU A 24 -12.66 29.23 7.51
N THR A 25 -12.16 30.05 8.42
CA THR A 25 -10.73 30.44 8.42
C THR A 25 -9.80 29.31 8.82
N PHE A 26 -10.29 28.33 9.58
CA PHE A 26 -9.50 27.17 10.02
C PHE A 26 -9.50 26.03 8.98
N PHE A 27 -10.56 25.91 8.18
CA PHE A 27 -10.70 24.84 7.18
C PHE A 27 -10.14 25.20 5.79
N LYS A 28 -10.00 26.50 5.45
CA LYS A 28 -9.43 26.91 4.17
C LYS A 28 -8.03 26.32 3.87
N PRO A 29 -7.08 26.29 4.82
CA PRO A 29 -5.77 25.69 4.58
C PRO A 29 -5.84 24.19 4.32
N ILE A 30 -6.72 23.48 5.05
CA ILE A 30 -6.88 22.02 4.93
C ILE A 30 -7.53 21.65 3.58
N LEU A 31 -8.57 22.38 3.17
CA LEU A 31 -9.21 22.19 1.87
C LEU A 31 -8.27 22.52 0.70
N SER A 32 -7.53 23.62 0.80
CA SER A 32 -6.52 24.01 -0.18
C SER A 32 -5.43 22.95 -0.30
N LEU A 33 -5.00 22.37 0.83
CA LEU A 33 -4.02 21.30 0.86
C LEU A 33 -4.57 20.02 0.22
N CYS A 34 -5.81 19.62 0.52
CA CYS A 34 -6.45 18.46 -0.07
C CYS A 34 -6.59 18.60 -1.60
N VAL A 35 -7.07 19.75 -2.09
CA VAL A 35 -7.24 19.99 -3.55
C VAL A 35 -5.87 20.03 -4.25
N TYR A 36 -4.86 20.64 -3.62
CA TYR A 36 -3.50 20.71 -4.15
C TYR A 36 -2.87 19.32 -4.28
N VAL A 37 -3.08 18.46 -3.29
CA VAL A 37 -2.50 17.11 -3.26
C VAL A 37 -3.15 16.13 -4.23
N TYR A 38 -4.45 16.24 -4.49
CA TYR A 38 -5.15 15.38 -5.46
C TYR A 38 -4.69 15.57 -6.91
N GLY A 39 -3.99 16.66 -7.23
CA GLY A 39 -3.39 16.92 -8.54
C GLY A 39 -1.87 16.85 -8.56
N MET A 40 -1.20 16.62 -7.42
CA MET A 40 0.24 16.65 -7.32
C MET A 40 0.87 15.41 -7.96
N THR A 41 1.84 15.62 -8.84
CA THR A 41 2.63 14.54 -9.42
C THR A 41 3.63 13.97 -8.42
N TYR A 42 4.19 12.81 -8.74
CA TYR A 42 5.24 12.20 -7.91
C TYR A 42 6.50 13.06 -7.85
N GLU A 43 6.86 13.69 -8.96
CA GLU A 43 8.00 14.60 -9.08
C GLU A 43 7.82 15.85 -8.20
N GLU A 44 6.62 16.43 -8.20
CA GLU A 44 6.31 17.59 -7.36
C GLU A 44 6.35 17.26 -5.87
N PHE A 45 5.92 16.05 -5.50
CA PHE A 45 5.86 15.63 -4.10
C PHE A 45 7.20 15.18 -3.54
N TYR A 46 7.90 14.29 -4.27
CA TYR A 46 9.16 13.68 -3.83
C TYR A 46 10.39 14.46 -4.28
N GLY A 47 10.26 15.39 -5.23
CA GLY A 47 11.37 16.16 -5.79
C GLY A 47 12.45 15.24 -6.35
N SER A 48 13.70 15.53 -6.01
CA SER A 48 14.88 14.73 -6.43
C SER A 48 14.88 13.29 -5.91
N ASP A 49 14.15 13.00 -4.83
CA ASP A 49 14.08 11.65 -4.26
C ASP A 49 13.30 10.71 -5.16
N TYR A 50 12.38 11.22 -6.01
CA TYR A 50 11.61 10.38 -6.91
C TYR A 50 12.48 9.59 -7.90
N ASP A 51 13.49 10.23 -8.50
CA ASP A 51 14.42 9.54 -9.40
C ASP A 51 15.26 8.50 -8.65
N LYS A 52 15.68 8.81 -7.43
CA LYS A 52 16.36 7.86 -6.56
C LYS A 52 15.48 6.65 -6.26
N PHE A 53 14.20 6.85 -5.94
CA PHE A 53 13.25 5.76 -5.66
C PHE A 53 13.02 4.89 -6.91
N LYS A 54 12.89 5.49 -8.10
CA LYS A 54 12.80 4.74 -9.37
C LYS A 54 14.03 3.89 -9.62
N ASN A 55 15.22 4.44 -9.41
CA ASN A 55 16.49 3.70 -9.60
C ASN A 55 16.61 2.53 -8.64
N VAL A 56 16.31 2.73 -7.35
CA VAL A 56 16.30 1.66 -6.34
C VAL A 56 15.28 0.59 -6.68
N LEU A 57 14.07 0.99 -7.08
CA LEU A 57 13.03 0.05 -7.48
C LEU A 57 13.47 -0.81 -8.67
N ASN A 58 14.04 -0.19 -9.71
CA ASN A 58 14.54 -0.89 -10.89
C ASN A 58 15.67 -1.86 -10.53
N GLN A 59 16.60 -1.46 -9.65
CA GLN A 59 17.67 -2.33 -9.17
C GLN A 59 17.12 -3.58 -8.48
N VAL A 60 16.14 -3.42 -7.59
CA VAL A 60 15.49 -4.54 -6.89
C VAL A 60 14.75 -5.44 -7.89
N LEU A 61 13.98 -4.87 -8.81
CA LEU A 61 13.26 -5.63 -9.83
C LEU A 61 14.19 -6.42 -10.75
N ASN A 62 15.28 -5.82 -11.22
CA ASN A 62 16.27 -6.50 -12.04
C ASN A 62 16.92 -7.68 -11.29
N THR A 63 17.19 -7.51 -9.99
CA THR A 63 17.73 -8.58 -9.16
C THR A 63 16.73 -9.73 -9.02
N ILE A 64 15.44 -9.43 -8.80
CA ILE A 64 14.38 -10.43 -8.72
C ILE A 64 14.23 -11.16 -10.08
N GLN A 65 14.20 -10.43 -11.19
CA GLN A 65 14.04 -11.00 -12.53
C GLN A 65 15.23 -11.86 -12.95
N SER A 66 16.43 -11.56 -12.45
CA SER A 66 17.64 -12.37 -12.71
C SER A 66 17.71 -13.62 -11.83
N SER A 67 16.79 -13.78 -10.86
CA SER A 67 16.70 -14.99 -10.06
C SER A 67 16.20 -16.16 -10.91
N THR A 68 16.63 -17.37 -10.55
CA THR A 68 16.24 -18.62 -11.23
C THR A 68 15.04 -19.30 -10.57
N PHE A 69 14.18 -18.52 -9.90
CA PHE A 69 13.01 -19.08 -9.23
C PHE A 69 11.84 -19.31 -10.21
N ASP A 70 11.59 -20.57 -10.55
CA ASP A 70 10.43 -20.95 -11.35
C ASP A 70 9.10 -20.81 -10.60
N CYS A 71 9.14 -20.68 -9.27
CA CYS A 71 7.95 -20.53 -8.42
C CYS A 71 7.35 -19.13 -8.45
N ILE A 72 8.06 -18.10 -8.95
CA ILE A 72 7.53 -16.74 -9.04
C ILE A 72 6.61 -16.63 -10.25
N GLN A 73 5.32 -16.49 -9.99
CA GLN A 73 4.29 -16.38 -11.03
C GLN A 73 4.31 -15.00 -11.68
N TYR A 74 4.37 -13.95 -10.86
CA TYR A 74 4.55 -12.57 -11.32
C TYR A 74 5.03 -11.66 -10.18
N THR A 75 5.56 -10.51 -10.57
CA THR A 75 6.00 -9.46 -9.65
C THR A 75 5.30 -8.17 -10.01
N THR A 76 4.80 -7.45 -9.01
CA THR A 76 4.28 -6.08 -9.17
C THR A 76 5.06 -5.13 -8.29
N SER A 77 5.07 -3.85 -8.65
CA SER A 77 5.79 -2.85 -7.89
C SER A 77 5.09 -1.50 -7.92
N ARG A 78 5.40 -0.67 -6.93
CA ARG A 78 4.91 0.70 -6.88
C ARG A 78 5.82 1.61 -6.08
N ILE A 79 5.82 2.89 -6.42
CA ILE A 79 6.16 3.96 -5.50
C ILE A 79 4.83 4.46 -4.91
N LYS A 80 4.77 4.66 -3.61
CA LYS A 80 3.56 5.07 -2.91
C LYS A 80 3.09 6.44 -3.40
N SER A 81 1.80 6.58 -3.68
CA SER A 81 1.26 7.85 -4.17
C SER A 81 1.34 8.95 -3.10
N PRO A 82 1.55 10.22 -3.50
CA PRO A 82 1.54 11.37 -2.59
C PRO A 82 0.34 11.39 -1.66
N GLU A 83 -0.86 11.15 -2.19
CA GLU A 83 -2.09 11.04 -1.43
C GLU A 83 -2.03 9.97 -0.33
N SER A 84 -1.53 8.78 -0.66
CA SER A 84 -1.41 7.67 0.31
C SER A 84 -0.39 7.97 1.41
N VAL A 85 0.65 8.76 1.11
CA VAL A 85 1.63 9.21 2.10
C VAL A 85 0.99 10.21 3.06
N LEU A 86 0.35 11.24 2.52
CA LEU A 86 -0.26 12.32 3.29
C LEU A 86 -1.36 11.82 4.22
N ASN A 87 -2.18 10.87 3.74
CA ASN A 87 -3.21 10.24 4.55
C ASN A 87 -2.63 9.41 5.71
N LYS A 88 -1.39 8.94 5.61
CA LYS A 88 -0.78 8.08 6.63
C LYS A 88 0.01 8.86 7.68
N ILE A 89 0.80 9.85 7.28
CA ILE A 89 1.78 10.52 8.15
C ILE A 89 1.93 12.03 7.90
N GLY A 90 1.12 12.62 7.02
CA GLY A 90 1.32 13.99 6.55
C GLY A 90 2.53 14.10 5.61
N ASN A 91 3.33 15.18 5.74
CA ASN A 91 4.40 15.49 4.78
C ASN A 91 5.74 14.79 5.06
N ASP A 92 5.93 14.16 6.22
CA ASP A 92 7.19 13.49 6.56
C ASP A 92 7.17 12.01 6.17
N TYR A 93 7.56 11.74 4.92
CA TYR A 93 7.63 10.37 4.40
C TYR A 93 8.87 9.60 4.84
N SER A 94 9.84 10.23 5.52
CA SER A 94 11.05 9.55 6.01
C SER A 94 10.74 8.44 7.03
N LEU A 95 9.60 8.53 7.70
CA LEU A 95 9.11 7.55 8.68
C LEU A 95 8.43 6.33 8.04
N LEU A 96 8.22 6.33 6.72
CA LEU A 96 7.56 5.21 6.02
C LEU A 96 8.57 4.19 5.53
N HIS A 97 8.29 2.91 5.83
CA HIS A 97 9.06 1.78 5.32
C HIS A 97 8.52 1.24 3.97
N ASP A 98 7.37 1.76 3.50
CA ASP A 98 6.60 1.25 2.37
C ASP A 98 6.43 2.26 1.21
N ILE A 99 7.36 3.23 1.09
CA ILE A 99 7.38 4.17 -0.05
C ILE A 99 7.68 3.42 -1.34
N ILE A 100 8.71 2.57 -1.32
CA ILE A 100 9.04 1.68 -2.42
C ILE A 100 8.50 0.30 -2.05
N GLY A 101 7.56 -0.20 -2.83
CA GLY A 101 6.91 -1.49 -2.59
C GLY A 101 7.10 -2.43 -3.77
N VAL A 102 7.45 -3.67 -3.48
CA VAL A 102 7.49 -4.78 -4.44
C VAL A 102 6.61 -5.89 -3.89
N ARG A 103 5.87 -6.56 -4.76
CA ARG A 103 5.10 -7.73 -4.41
C ARG A 103 5.48 -8.88 -5.31
N ILE A 104 5.84 -10.00 -4.70
CA ILE A 104 6.19 -11.25 -5.37
C ILE A 104 5.07 -12.24 -5.09
N ILE A 105 4.54 -12.85 -6.15
CA ILE A 105 3.46 -13.81 -6.07
C ILE A 105 3.98 -15.20 -6.45
N CYS A 106 3.78 -16.14 -5.53
CA CYS A 106 4.11 -17.55 -5.67
C CYS A 106 2.84 -18.41 -5.77
N SER A 107 2.98 -19.68 -6.11
CA SER A 107 1.84 -20.61 -6.15
C SER A 107 1.49 -21.14 -4.76
N PHE A 108 2.48 -21.55 -3.97
CA PHE A 108 2.32 -22.23 -2.70
C PHE A 108 3.02 -21.53 -1.54
N VAL A 109 2.61 -21.89 -0.31
CA VAL A 109 3.10 -21.23 0.92
C VAL A 109 4.57 -21.54 1.22
N ASP A 110 5.03 -22.74 0.93
CA ASP A 110 6.44 -23.17 1.09
C ASP A 110 7.37 -22.34 0.20
N GLU A 111 6.97 -22.06 -1.02
CA GLU A 111 7.71 -21.21 -1.97
C GLU A 111 7.93 -19.77 -1.43
N ILE A 112 6.99 -19.25 -0.62
CA ILE A 112 7.17 -17.94 0.04
C ILE A 112 8.41 -17.95 0.93
N TYR A 113 8.67 -19.06 1.63
CA TYR A 113 9.83 -19.15 2.51
C TYR A 113 11.13 -19.35 1.73
N GLU A 114 11.10 -20.05 0.60
CA GLU A 114 12.24 -20.17 -0.31
C GLU A 114 12.64 -18.80 -0.87
N VAL A 115 11.65 -18.02 -1.36
CA VAL A 115 11.87 -16.66 -1.83
C VAL A 115 12.38 -15.75 -0.70
N LYS A 116 11.87 -15.88 0.52
CA LYS A 116 12.35 -15.16 1.70
C LYS A 116 13.83 -15.46 1.95
N ASP A 117 14.23 -16.72 1.95
CA ASP A 117 15.61 -17.12 2.23
C ASP A 117 16.57 -16.57 1.14
N TRP A 118 16.11 -16.56 -0.10
CA TRP A 118 16.83 -15.92 -1.19
C TRP A 118 16.96 -14.40 -0.98
N ILE A 119 15.87 -13.68 -0.64
CA ILE A 119 15.91 -12.24 -0.35
C ILE A 119 16.93 -11.94 0.74
N VAL A 120 16.95 -12.74 1.81
CA VAL A 120 17.87 -12.60 2.94
C VAL A 120 19.32 -12.80 2.50
N SER A 121 19.58 -13.67 1.52
CA SER A 121 20.93 -13.93 1.00
C SER A 121 21.47 -12.82 0.10
N TYR A 122 20.59 -12.10 -0.60
CA TYR A 122 20.98 -11.07 -1.58
C TYR A 122 20.92 -9.64 -1.06
N PHE A 123 20.02 -9.34 -0.13
CA PHE A 123 19.77 -7.98 0.32
C PHE A 123 20.07 -7.78 1.80
N LYS A 124 20.40 -6.54 2.16
CA LYS A 124 20.49 -6.15 3.57
C LYS A 124 19.08 -6.03 4.15
N VAL A 125 18.65 -7.04 4.88
CA VAL A 125 17.35 -7.07 5.56
C VAL A 125 17.41 -6.22 6.83
N VAL A 126 16.36 -5.42 7.02
CA VAL A 126 16.14 -4.55 8.20
C VAL A 126 15.12 -5.18 9.13
N GLU A 127 14.03 -5.72 8.58
CA GLU A 127 12.92 -6.28 9.35
C GLU A 127 12.20 -7.37 8.54
N ILE A 128 11.70 -8.38 9.24
CA ILE A 128 10.80 -9.40 8.67
C ILE A 128 9.54 -9.46 9.52
N ARG A 129 8.36 -9.38 8.87
CA ARG A 129 7.05 -9.55 9.50
C ARG A 129 6.35 -10.72 8.86
N ASP A 130 6.19 -11.79 9.60
CA ASP A 130 5.59 -13.04 9.13
C ASP A 130 4.12 -13.10 9.53
N TYR A 131 3.25 -12.53 8.69
CA TYR A 131 1.81 -12.60 8.87
C TYR A 131 1.20 -13.93 8.36
N LEU A 132 2.00 -14.88 7.88
CA LEU A 132 1.55 -16.25 7.65
C LEU A 132 1.45 -17.00 8.96
N LYS A 133 2.47 -16.86 9.83
CA LYS A 133 2.51 -17.44 11.17
C LYS A 133 1.68 -16.68 12.20
N GLN A 134 1.61 -15.36 12.06
CA GLN A 134 0.88 -14.47 12.96
C GLN A 134 -0.06 -13.56 12.15
N PRO A 135 -1.20 -14.09 11.67
CA PRO A 135 -2.15 -13.34 10.88
C PRO A 135 -2.67 -12.11 11.61
N LYS A 136 -3.02 -11.07 10.85
CA LYS A 136 -3.72 -9.91 11.43
C LYS A 136 -5.14 -10.30 11.86
N PRO A 137 -5.77 -9.53 12.78
CA PRO A 137 -7.14 -9.81 13.22
C PRO A 137 -8.17 -9.90 12.09
N SER A 138 -7.94 -9.20 10.97
CA SER A 138 -8.79 -9.27 9.77
C SER A 138 -8.70 -10.61 9.02
N GLY A 139 -7.70 -11.44 9.32
CA GLY A 139 -7.35 -12.64 8.54
C GLY A 139 -6.24 -12.40 7.50
N TYR A 140 -5.74 -11.17 7.37
CA TYR A 140 -4.67 -10.85 6.43
C TYR A 140 -3.41 -11.67 6.67
N ARG A 141 -2.90 -12.29 5.60
CA ARG A 141 -1.68 -13.09 5.58
C ARG A 141 -0.75 -12.63 4.47
N SER A 142 0.51 -12.50 4.77
CA SER A 142 1.59 -12.14 3.84
C SER A 142 2.92 -12.25 4.56
N LEU A 143 4.01 -12.50 3.87
CA LEU A 143 5.34 -12.28 4.40
C LEU A 143 5.83 -10.90 3.94
N HIS A 144 6.27 -10.05 4.87
CA HIS A 144 6.85 -8.75 4.57
C HIS A 144 8.33 -8.77 4.93
N VAL A 145 9.17 -8.39 3.98
CA VAL A 145 10.62 -8.22 4.18
C VAL A 145 10.98 -6.78 3.86
N ILE A 146 11.47 -6.05 4.86
CA ILE A 146 11.97 -4.69 4.67
C ILE A 146 13.47 -4.78 4.42
N ILE A 147 13.89 -4.36 3.23
CA ILE A 147 15.31 -4.32 2.84
C ILE A 147 15.81 -2.89 2.73
N LYS A 148 17.13 -2.71 2.79
CA LYS A 148 17.78 -1.41 2.57
C LYS A 148 18.68 -1.46 1.34
N VAL A 149 18.39 -0.61 0.35
CA VAL A 149 19.14 -0.48 -0.90
C VAL A 149 19.44 1.01 -1.14
N ASP A 150 20.70 1.38 -1.33
CA ASP A 150 21.16 2.76 -1.57
C ASP A 150 20.59 3.80 -0.57
N GLY A 151 20.49 3.38 0.69
CA GLY A 151 19.96 4.20 1.76
C GLY A 151 18.42 4.26 1.84
N CYS A 152 17.70 3.75 0.85
CA CYS A 152 16.23 3.67 0.84
C CYS A 152 15.74 2.36 1.44
N LEU A 153 14.55 2.42 2.07
CA LEU A 153 13.82 1.23 2.51
C LEU A 153 12.87 0.78 1.40
N VAL A 154 12.84 -0.53 1.18
CA VAL A 154 11.94 -1.19 0.22
C VAL A 154 11.19 -2.27 0.94
N GLU A 155 9.86 -2.23 0.90
CA GLU A 155 9.00 -3.31 1.41
C GLU A 155 8.77 -4.34 0.31
N ILE A 156 9.23 -5.57 0.52
CA ILE A 156 8.92 -6.71 -0.34
C ILE A 156 7.82 -7.53 0.35
N GLN A 157 6.66 -7.66 -0.29
CA GLN A 157 5.56 -8.51 0.14
C GLN A 157 5.58 -9.79 -0.67
N VAL A 158 5.66 -10.94 -0.01
CA VAL A 158 5.58 -12.25 -0.68
C VAL A 158 4.28 -12.92 -0.28
N ARG A 159 3.50 -13.36 -1.28
CA ARG A 159 2.17 -13.96 -1.12
C ARG A 159 1.98 -15.11 -2.09
N THR A 160 0.99 -15.96 -1.81
CA THR A 160 0.43 -16.83 -2.86
C THR A 160 -0.61 -16.08 -3.69
N ILE A 161 -0.98 -16.64 -4.85
CA ILE A 161 -2.08 -16.12 -5.70
C ILE A 161 -3.35 -15.97 -4.86
N ALA A 162 -3.70 -16.97 -4.05
CA ALA A 162 -4.90 -16.94 -3.22
C ALA A 162 -4.85 -15.85 -2.15
N LEU A 163 -3.71 -15.68 -1.48
CA LEU A 163 -3.51 -14.63 -0.47
C LEU A 163 -3.52 -13.22 -1.08
N ASP A 164 -3.00 -13.06 -2.29
CA ASP A 164 -3.04 -11.77 -2.99
C ASP A 164 -4.47 -11.42 -3.43
N PHE A 165 -5.19 -12.38 -3.98
CA PHE A 165 -6.61 -12.21 -4.33
C PHE A 165 -7.44 -11.81 -3.10
N TRP A 166 -7.25 -12.54 -1.99
CA TRP A 166 -7.92 -12.25 -0.72
C TRP A 166 -7.62 -10.82 -0.23
N ALA A 167 -6.35 -10.42 -0.22
CA ALA A 167 -5.93 -9.10 0.26
C ALA A 167 -6.48 -7.95 -0.61
N ASN A 168 -6.57 -8.17 -1.93
CA ASN A 168 -7.16 -7.20 -2.85
C ASN A 168 -8.67 -7.07 -2.62
N LEU A 169 -9.37 -8.17 -2.36
CA LEU A 169 -10.80 -8.17 -2.07
C LEU A 169 -11.10 -7.48 -0.73
N GLU A 170 -10.37 -7.81 0.33
CA GLU A 170 -10.50 -7.17 1.65
C GLU A 170 -10.28 -5.66 1.56
N HIS A 171 -9.25 -5.24 0.83
CA HIS A 171 -8.98 -3.83 0.61
C HIS A 171 -10.12 -3.12 -0.14
N GLN A 172 -10.72 -3.74 -1.18
CA GLN A 172 -11.86 -3.16 -1.89
C GLN A 172 -13.08 -3.00 -1.00
N ILE A 173 -13.35 -3.97 -0.13
CA ILE A 173 -14.46 -3.91 0.84
C ILE A 173 -14.23 -2.80 1.85
N HIS A 174 -13.00 -2.61 2.32
CA HIS A 174 -12.66 -1.54 3.26
C HIS A 174 -12.90 -0.13 2.69
N TYR A 175 -12.70 0.06 1.37
CA TYR A 175 -12.90 1.35 0.71
C TYR A 175 -14.31 1.56 0.15
N LYS A 176 -15.13 0.53 0.06
CA LYS A 176 -16.51 0.64 -0.39
C LYS A 176 -17.38 1.17 0.76
N LYS A 177 -17.86 2.41 0.62
CA LYS A 177 -18.86 2.97 1.55
C LYS A 177 -20.20 2.29 1.29
N HIS A 178 -20.86 1.79 2.36
CA HIS A 178 -22.18 1.14 2.32
C HIS A 178 -22.22 -0.19 1.55
N ILE A 179 -21.68 -1.24 2.16
CA ILE A 179 -21.92 -2.63 1.76
C ILE A 179 -23.03 -3.17 2.67
N GLU A 180 -24.13 -3.65 2.10
CA GLU A 180 -25.11 -4.46 2.85
C GLU A 180 -24.38 -5.69 3.43
N ASP A 181 -24.67 -6.03 4.69
CA ASP A 181 -24.09 -7.18 5.40
C ASP A 181 -22.53 -7.15 5.51
N GLU A 182 -21.93 -5.97 5.66
CA GLU A 182 -20.46 -5.81 5.75
C GLU A 182 -19.83 -6.74 6.81
N GLU A 183 -20.45 -6.89 7.99
CA GLU A 183 -19.94 -7.76 9.04
C GLU A 183 -19.94 -9.24 8.63
N LEU A 184 -21.01 -9.70 7.96
CA LEU A 184 -21.09 -11.06 7.43
C LEU A 184 -20.01 -11.30 6.37
N ILE A 185 -19.86 -10.38 5.43
CA ILE A 185 -18.84 -10.48 4.38
C ILE A 185 -17.43 -10.53 4.98
N ARG A 186 -17.14 -9.69 5.97
CA ARG A 186 -15.85 -9.69 6.68
C ARG A 186 -15.60 -11.01 7.42
N SER A 187 -16.63 -11.57 8.07
CA SER A 187 -16.51 -12.85 8.77
C SER A 187 -16.23 -14.00 7.80
N GLU A 188 -16.91 -14.04 6.67
CA GLU A 188 -16.68 -15.05 5.63
C GLU A 188 -15.30 -14.90 4.97
N LEU A 189 -14.85 -13.69 4.70
CA LEU A 189 -13.50 -13.45 4.21
C LEU A 189 -12.44 -13.95 5.19
N LYS A 190 -12.64 -13.68 6.49
CA LYS A 190 -11.73 -14.18 7.51
C LYS A 190 -11.72 -15.71 7.55
N ARG A 191 -12.88 -16.35 7.48
CA ARG A 191 -12.99 -17.82 7.40
C ARG A 191 -12.24 -18.36 6.18
N CYS A 192 -12.40 -17.75 5.00
CA CYS A 192 -11.66 -18.14 3.80
C CYS A 192 -10.14 -17.99 3.99
N ALA A 193 -9.68 -16.93 4.66
CA ALA A 193 -8.25 -16.75 4.94
C ALA A 193 -7.68 -17.84 5.86
N ASP A 194 -8.50 -18.40 6.75
CA ASP A 194 -8.08 -19.46 7.67
C ASP A 194 -8.01 -20.85 6.97
N GLU A 195 -8.63 -20.99 5.80
CA GLU A 195 -8.61 -22.21 4.98
C GLU A 195 -7.51 -22.20 3.88
N ILE A 196 -6.93 -21.04 3.56
CA ILE A 196 -5.83 -20.85 2.58
C ILE A 196 -4.48 -21.15 3.23
#